data_5c501592db480ca547a3732a5dae14d4
#
_entry.id   5c501592db480ca547a3732a5dae14d4
#
_cell.length_a   1.000
_cell.length_b   1.000
_cell.length_c   1.000
_cell.angle_alpha   90.00
_cell.angle_beta   90.00
_cell.angle_gamma   90.00
#
_symmetry.space_group_name_H-M   'P 1'
#
loop_
_entity.id
_entity.type
_entity.pdbx_description
1 polymer ?
#
loop_
_entity_poly.entity_id
_entity_poly.type
_entity_poly.pdbx_seq_one_letter_code
_entity_poly.pdbx_strand_id
1 'polypeptide(L)'
;MIRKATYEDLPELMEVFGKAREIMRASGNMNQWNDGYPSEAIVRKDIDEGVSYVLCEPNKCVGRDIGTKGKDRIIATMAFIPGPDPTYARIYDGEWLDESPYHVIHRIAAAEPGHNAACRLLAWAYTQTGNIRIDTHKDNVIMQHILDKQGFTHCGMIYLANGDPREAYQMNIKVNKYQALYNLAQCYFKGEDDLIANMANLSAMIHQEFKFWWTGFYRVVGDHLILGLFQGPTACTKIAYGKGVCGSAWKRGETIIVPDVEEFPGHIACSSESRSEIVVPVWRDGRIVAVLAIDSEKLGTFTETDRYWLEKIVNLI
;
A
#
# COMPACT_ATOMS: atom_id res chain seq x y z
N MET A 1 16.16 15.83 7.73
CA MET A 1 16.67 14.48 7.37
C MET A 1 16.01 13.44 8.28
N ILE A 2 15.67 12.24 7.74
CA ILE A 2 15.15 11.13 8.58
C ILE A 2 16.24 10.05 8.63
N ARG A 3 16.49 9.53 9.82
CA ARG A 3 17.47 8.47 10.10
C ARG A 3 17.03 7.59 11.28
N LYS A 4 17.66 6.44 11.44
CA LYS A 4 17.49 5.63 12.65
C LYS A 4 17.97 6.41 13.87
N ALA A 5 17.27 6.22 14.99
CA ALA A 5 17.69 6.73 16.28
C ALA A 5 18.85 5.91 16.86
N THR A 6 19.64 6.56 17.68
CA THR A 6 20.75 5.96 18.46
C THR A 6 20.56 6.24 19.95
N TYR A 7 21.34 5.59 20.80
CA TYR A 7 21.33 5.87 22.25
C TYR A 7 21.69 7.31 22.61
N GLU A 8 22.45 7.99 21.76
CA GLU A 8 22.78 9.43 21.94
C GLU A 8 21.56 10.33 21.77
N ASP A 9 20.53 9.86 21.06
CA ASP A 9 19.30 10.60 20.83
C ASP A 9 18.27 10.41 21.97
N LEU A 10 18.48 9.43 22.83
CA LEU A 10 17.49 9.02 23.85
C LEU A 10 17.01 10.17 24.76
N PRO A 11 17.87 11.03 25.29
CA PRO A 11 17.41 12.16 26.13
C PRO A 11 16.47 13.09 25.34
N GLU A 12 16.84 13.44 24.10
CA GLU A 12 16.04 14.32 23.24
C GLU A 12 14.74 13.66 22.80
N LEU A 13 14.74 12.33 22.56
CA LEU A 13 13.53 11.55 22.26
C LEU A 13 12.53 11.60 23.42
N MET A 14 13.00 11.45 24.67
CA MET A 14 12.14 11.53 25.84
C MET A 14 11.52 12.92 26.02
N GLU A 15 12.24 13.99 25.64
CA GLU A 15 11.68 15.35 25.59
C GLU A 15 10.60 15.48 24.51
N VAL A 16 10.84 14.93 23.30
CA VAL A 16 9.84 14.91 22.22
C VAL A 16 8.56 14.22 22.67
N PHE A 17 8.65 13.06 23.31
CA PHE A 17 7.49 12.36 23.85
C PHE A 17 6.80 13.14 24.98
N GLY A 18 7.55 13.84 25.83
CA GLY A 18 7.01 14.74 26.85
C GLY A 18 6.14 15.84 26.23
N LYS A 19 6.70 16.57 25.28
CA LYS A 19 5.99 17.64 24.56
C LYS A 19 4.76 17.12 23.78
N ALA A 20 4.89 15.95 23.15
CA ALA A 20 3.76 15.34 22.44
C ALA A 20 2.59 15.01 23.38
N ARG A 21 2.86 14.53 24.60
CA ARG A 21 1.83 14.33 25.65
C ARG A 21 1.16 15.64 26.06
N GLU A 22 1.92 16.72 26.20
CA GLU A 22 1.37 18.05 26.51
C GLU A 22 0.43 18.55 25.39
N ILE A 23 0.85 18.42 24.13
CA ILE A 23 0.05 18.76 22.95
C ILE A 23 -1.24 17.93 22.92
N MET A 24 -1.17 16.64 23.16
CA MET A 24 -2.36 15.76 23.18
C MET A 24 -3.34 16.20 24.27
N ARG A 25 -2.88 16.48 25.48
CA ARG A 25 -3.73 16.95 26.57
C ARG A 25 -4.37 18.31 26.26
N ALA A 26 -3.59 19.24 25.72
CA ALA A 26 -4.09 20.56 25.32
C ALA A 26 -5.17 20.48 24.23
N SER A 27 -5.16 19.42 23.39
CA SER A 27 -6.17 19.18 22.37
C SER A 27 -7.35 18.32 22.83
N GLY A 28 -7.46 17.98 24.12
CA GLY A 28 -8.56 17.20 24.67
C GLY A 28 -8.34 15.68 24.68
N ASN A 29 -7.23 15.19 24.16
CA ASN A 29 -6.85 13.78 24.20
C ASN A 29 -6.20 13.44 25.55
N MET A 30 -7.01 13.15 26.55
CA MET A 30 -6.59 12.95 27.93
C MET A 30 -6.19 11.49 28.24
N ASN A 31 -6.64 10.55 27.40
CA ASN A 31 -6.59 9.11 27.70
C ASN A 31 -5.48 8.36 26.95
N GLN A 32 -4.92 8.93 25.91
CA GLN A 32 -3.79 8.33 25.19
C GLN A 32 -2.46 8.65 25.88
N TRP A 33 -1.58 7.68 25.98
CA TRP A 33 -0.24 7.81 26.57
C TRP A 33 -0.23 8.25 28.04
N ASN A 34 -1.07 7.60 28.82
CA ASN A 34 -1.07 7.76 30.28
C ASN A 34 0.19 7.15 30.89
N ASP A 35 0.41 7.44 32.17
CA ASP A 35 1.48 6.86 33.01
C ASP A 35 2.90 6.99 32.40
N GLY A 36 3.14 8.07 31.66
CA GLY A 36 4.45 8.36 31.12
C GLY A 36 4.81 7.54 29.87
N TYR A 37 3.83 6.87 29.24
CA TYR A 37 4.07 6.14 27.99
C TYR A 37 4.51 7.08 26.85
N PRO A 38 5.42 6.65 25.94
CA PRO A 38 6.26 5.47 26.08
C PRO A 38 7.31 5.66 27.18
N SER A 39 7.58 4.58 27.92
CA SER A 39 8.67 4.59 28.90
C SER A 39 10.03 4.58 28.20
N GLU A 40 11.09 5.02 28.89
CA GLU A 40 12.45 4.95 28.38
C GLU A 40 12.84 3.52 27.98
N ALA A 41 12.39 2.49 28.71
CA ALA A 41 12.65 1.09 28.38
C ALA A 41 12.07 0.69 27.02
N ILE A 42 10.88 1.18 26.68
CA ILE A 42 10.26 0.94 25.36
C ILE A 42 11.07 1.62 24.26
N VAL A 43 11.49 2.87 24.47
CA VAL A 43 12.28 3.62 23.47
C VAL A 43 13.65 2.97 23.26
N ARG A 44 14.30 2.49 24.34
CA ARG A 44 15.55 1.71 24.25
C ARG A 44 15.37 0.45 23.42
N LYS A 45 14.31 -0.30 23.67
CA LYS A 45 13.98 -1.50 22.90
C LYS A 45 13.79 -1.17 21.41
N ASP A 46 13.08 -0.10 21.06
CA ASP A 46 12.90 0.32 19.69
C ASP A 46 14.23 0.70 18.99
N ILE A 47 15.18 1.26 19.76
CA ILE A 47 16.53 1.55 19.27
C ILE A 47 17.32 0.26 19.03
N ASP A 48 17.30 -0.67 20.00
CA ASP A 48 17.98 -1.96 19.91
C ASP A 48 17.50 -2.79 18.72
N GLU A 49 16.19 -2.80 18.47
CA GLU A 49 15.56 -3.47 17.33
C GLU A 49 15.76 -2.71 16.02
N GLY A 50 16.31 -1.50 16.06
CA GLY A 50 16.58 -0.68 14.86
C GLY A 50 15.31 -0.18 14.17
N VAL A 51 14.19 -0.08 14.91
CA VAL A 51 12.88 0.35 14.39
C VAL A 51 12.52 1.79 14.80
N SER A 52 13.30 2.43 15.67
CA SER A 52 13.12 3.85 16.04
C SER A 52 13.72 4.76 14.98
N TYR A 53 12.95 5.73 14.51
CA TYR A 53 13.36 6.73 13.53
C TYR A 53 13.12 8.15 14.02
N VAL A 54 14.04 9.05 13.68
CA VAL A 54 13.98 10.48 14.04
C VAL A 54 13.96 11.35 12.80
N LEU A 55 13.16 12.40 12.85
CA LEU A 55 13.18 13.51 11.89
C LEU A 55 13.99 14.66 12.48
N CYS A 56 15.12 14.98 11.85
CA CYS A 56 16.02 16.02 12.28
C CYS A 56 15.92 17.26 11.38
N GLU A 57 16.07 18.43 11.99
CA GLU A 57 16.26 19.72 11.33
C GLU A 57 17.53 20.42 11.83
N PRO A 58 18.18 21.23 10.95
CA PRO A 58 19.31 22.03 11.38
C PRO A 58 18.95 22.93 12.55
N ASN A 59 19.75 22.93 13.59
CA ASN A 59 19.56 23.85 14.71
C ASN A 59 19.82 25.29 14.25
N LYS A 60 18.76 26.08 14.10
CA LYS A 60 18.86 27.49 13.67
C LYS A 60 19.33 28.44 14.78
N CYS A 61 19.53 27.94 15.98
CA CYS A 61 19.97 28.73 17.11
C CYS A 61 21.49 28.65 17.26
N VAL A 62 22.23 29.38 16.39
CA VAL A 62 23.61 29.72 16.73
C VAL A 62 23.87 31.16 16.30
N GLY A 63 24.15 31.97 17.30
CA GLY A 63 24.74 33.29 17.10
C GLY A 63 26.06 33.17 16.41
N ARG A 64 26.32 34.11 15.56
CA ARG A 64 27.50 34.66 14.90
C ARG A 64 28.88 33.97 14.98
N ASP A 65 29.01 32.71 15.35
CA ASP A 65 30.29 32.00 15.24
C ASP A 65 30.27 31.06 14.04
N ILE A 66 30.98 31.53 13.01
CA ILE A 66 31.22 30.83 11.74
C ILE A 66 32.19 29.67 12.05
N GLY A 67 31.65 28.45 12.21
CA GLY A 67 32.52 27.28 12.26
C GLY A 67 32.05 26.01 12.97
N THR A 68 31.05 26.04 13.83
CA THR A 68 30.49 24.84 14.45
C THR A 68 29.14 24.52 13.86
N LYS A 69 29.04 23.42 13.07
CA LYS A 69 27.75 22.81 12.72
C LYS A 69 27.14 22.33 14.04
N GLY A 70 26.14 23.06 14.56
CA GLY A 70 25.35 22.60 15.68
C GLY A 70 24.74 21.23 15.37
N LYS A 71 24.64 20.36 16.40
CA LYS A 71 23.93 19.07 16.26
C LYS A 71 22.50 19.36 15.76
N ASP A 72 22.06 18.63 14.73
CA ASP A 72 20.69 18.72 14.24
C ASP A 72 19.70 18.39 15.37
N ARG A 73 18.64 19.19 15.50
CA ARG A 73 17.58 19.00 16.52
C ARG A 73 16.57 17.96 16.04
N ILE A 74 16.17 17.07 16.91
CA ILE A 74 15.08 16.11 16.67
C ILE A 74 13.74 16.85 16.84
N ILE A 75 12.94 16.92 15.79
CA ILE A 75 11.63 17.56 15.80
C ILE A 75 10.47 16.57 15.84
N ALA A 76 10.70 15.31 15.48
CA ALA A 76 9.71 14.25 15.55
C ALA A 76 10.35 12.86 15.55
N THR A 77 9.59 11.88 15.95
CA THR A 77 10.00 10.47 16.01
C THR A 77 8.83 9.55 15.69
N MET A 78 9.14 8.31 15.30
CA MET A 78 8.20 7.19 15.21
C MET A 78 8.93 5.87 15.38
N ALA A 79 8.22 4.83 15.80
CA ALA A 79 8.65 3.45 15.59
C ALA A 79 8.01 2.90 14.32
N PHE A 80 8.83 2.37 13.40
CA PHE A 80 8.42 1.81 12.12
C PHE A 80 8.81 0.34 12.08
N ILE A 81 7.83 -0.55 12.26
CA ILE A 81 7.99 -1.95 12.63
C ILE A 81 7.47 -2.85 11.52
N PRO A 82 8.26 -3.83 11.03
CA PRO A 82 7.73 -4.85 10.11
C PRO A 82 6.64 -5.69 10.80
N GLY A 83 5.52 -5.92 10.10
CA GLY A 83 4.49 -6.85 10.58
C GLY A 83 4.91 -8.34 10.42
N PRO A 84 4.11 -9.27 10.93
CA PRO A 84 2.82 -9.04 11.60
C PRO A 84 2.96 -8.52 13.03
N ASP A 85 2.09 -7.61 13.43
CA ASP A 85 1.97 -7.16 14.81
C ASP A 85 0.74 -7.81 15.47
N PRO A 86 0.88 -8.46 16.63
CA PRO A 86 -0.24 -9.15 17.29
C PRO A 86 -1.44 -8.25 17.59
N THR A 87 -1.24 -6.95 17.82
CA THR A 87 -2.31 -5.98 18.08
C THR A 87 -3.24 -5.83 16.87
N TYR A 88 -2.74 -6.05 15.66
CA TYR A 88 -3.47 -5.91 14.41
C TYR A 88 -3.97 -7.24 13.84
N ALA A 89 -3.81 -8.35 14.58
CA ALA A 89 -4.26 -9.67 14.14
C ALA A 89 -5.79 -9.78 14.05
N ARG A 90 -6.52 -8.96 14.81
CA ARG A 90 -7.99 -8.93 14.78
C ARG A 90 -8.48 -7.49 14.72
N ILE A 91 -9.37 -7.23 13.77
CA ILE A 91 -10.09 -5.97 13.61
C ILE A 91 -11.58 -6.18 13.95
N TYR A 92 -12.22 -5.13 14.45
CA TYR A 92 -13.62 -5.10 14.85
C TYR A 92 -14.33 -3.96 14.15
N ASP A 93 -15.62 -4.12 13.91
CA ASP A 93 -16.50 -3.12 13.27
C ASP A 93 -15.97 -2.62 11.91
N GLY A 94 -15.30 -3.51 11.18
CA GLY A 94 -14.74 -3.24 9.87
C GLY A 94 -13.78 -4.31 9.40
N GLU A 95 -12.97 -3.98 8.41
CA GLU A 95 -12.01 -4.91 7.78
C GLU A 95 -10.74 -4.18 7.31
N TRP A 96 -9.62 -4.90 7.27
CA TRP A 96 -8.41 -4.40 6.64
C TRP A 96 -8.57 -4.32 5.12
N LEU A 97 -7.86 -3.39 4.48
CA LEU A 97 -7.92 -3.22 3.01
C LEU A 97 -7.41 -4.46 2.27
N ASP A 98 -6.45 -5.17 2.85
CA ASP A 98 -5.94 -6.47 2.39
C ASP A 98 -5.11 -7.16 3.48
N GLU A 99 -4.71 -8.42 3.18
CA GLU A 99 -3.85 -9.23 4.05
C GLU A 99 -2.39 -9.29 3.57
N SER A 100 -1.99 -8.41 2.67
CA SER A 100 -0.60 -8.38 2.20
C SER A 100 0.36 -7.94 3.31
N PRO A 101 1.66 -8.28 3.22
CA PRO A 101 2.66 -7.85 4.21
C PRO A 101 2.64 -6.34 4.41
N TYR A 102 2.70 -5.89 5.66
CA TYR A 102 2.58 -4.50 6.05
C TYR A 102 3.65 -4.10 7.07
N HIS A 103 3.84 -2.81 7.25
CA HIS A 103 4.56 -2.24 8.39
C HIS A 103 3.58 -1.52 9.29
N VAL A 104 3.94 -1.41 10.57
CA VAL A 104 3.16 -0.69 11.58
C VAL A 104 3.93 0.56 12.00
N ILE A 105 3.20 1.67 12.13
CA ILE A 105 3.73 2.89 12.74
C ILE A 105 3.17 2.99 14.16
N HIS A 106 4.06 2.93 15.13
CA HIS A 106 3.75 3.17 16.53
C HIS A 106 4.46 4.41 17.03
N ARG A 107 3.92 5.02 18.10
CA ARG A 107 4.59 6.09 18.85
C ARG A 107 5.04 7.28 18.01
N ILE A 108 4.26 7.61 16.96
CA ILE A 108 4.54 8.82 16.19
C ILE A 108 4.31 10.06 17.05
N ALA A 109 5.32 10.91 17.15
CA ALA A 109 5.33 12.09 18.01
C ALA A 109 6.05 13.26 17.35
N ALA A 110 5.57 14.47 17.60
CA ALA A 110 6.23 15.72 17.20
C ALA A 110 6.46 16.61 18.44
N ALA A 111 7.60 17.27 18.48
CA ALA A 111 7.96 18.17 19.56
C ALA A 111 7.18 19.48 19.56
N GLU A 112 6.73 19.92 18.38
CA GLU A 112 6.06 21.21 18.20
C GLU A 112 5.00 21.10 17.09
N PRO A 113 3.86 21.80 17.20
CA PRO A 113 2.89 21.90 16.12
C PRO A 113 3.43 22.77 14.98
N GLY A 114 2.88 22.61 13.78
CA GLY A 114 3.13 23.52 12.64
C GLY A 114 4.25 23.15 11.70
N HIS A 115 5.08 22.14 11.99
CA HIS A 115 6.19 21.72 11.12
C HIS A 115 5.83 20.60 10.12
N ASN A 116 4.57 20.20 10.05
CA ASN A 116 4.12 19.04 9.27
C ASN A 116 4.95 17.76 9.55
N ALA A 117 5.50 17.65 10.78
CA ALA A 117 6.49 16.66 11.10
C ALA A 117 5.95 15.22 10.98
N ALA A 118 4.72 14.97 11.45
CA ALA A 118 4.05 13.68 11.28
C ALA A 118 3.85 13.35 9.79
N CYS A 119 3.36 14.32 8.97
CA CYS A 119 3.19 14.11 7.54
C CYS A 119 4.52 13.76 6.84
N ARG A 120 5.63 14.38 7.25
CA ARG A 120 6.97 14.11 6.71
C ARG A 120 7.47 12.71 7.07
N LEU A 121 7.19 12.23 8.30
CA LEU A 121 7.50 10.87 8.72
C LEU A 121 6.65 9.85 7.95
N LEU A 122 5.35 10.09 7.80
CA LEU A 122 4.45 9.26 7.02
C LEU A 122 4.86 9.19 5.55
N ALA A 123 5.16 10.34 4.94
CA ALA A 123 5.63 10.40 3.56
C ALA A 123 6.93 9.61 3.35
N TRP A 124 7.85 9.66 4.30
CA TRP A 124 9.05 8.82 4.25
C TRP A 124 8.70 7.33 4.40
N ALA A 125 7.82 6.95 5.32
CA ALA A 125 7.40 5.56 5.50
C ALA A 125 6.81 4.98 4.21
N TYR A 126 6.08 5.78 3.42
CA TYR A 126 5.58 5.37 2.10
C TYR A 126 6.67 5.03 1.08
N THR A 127 7.86 5.65 1.22
CA THR A 127 8.99 5.31 0.34
C THR A 127 9.64 3.98 0.73
N GLN A 128 9.37 3.48 1.93
CA GLN A 128 9.94 2.23 2.45
C GLN A 128 9.03 1.02 2.22
N THR A 129 7.71 1.23 2.22
CA THR A 129 6.72 0.16 2.03
C THR A 129 5.44 0.68 1.40
N GLY A 130 4.76 -0.16 0.63
CA GLY A 130 3.48 0.15 0.01
C GLY A 130 2.26 -0.10 0.91
N ASN A 131 2.45 -0.68 2.10
CA ASN A 131 1.35 -1.07 2.99
C ASN A 131 1.69 -0.74 4.45
N ILE A 132 0.89 0.14 5.06
CA ILE A 132 1.11 0.64 6.42
C ILE A 132 -0.18 0.55 7.21
N ARG A 133 -0.12 -0.04 8.40
CA ARG A 133 -1.18 0.01 9.41
C ARG A 133 -0.76 0.93 10.55
N ILE A 134 -1.71 1.66 11.11
CA ILE A 134 -1.51 2.59 12.23
C ILE A 134 -2.80 2.68 13.03
N ASP A 135 -2.68 2.91 14.33
CA ASP A 135 -3.82 3.15 15.20
C ASP A 135 -3.68 4.48 15.95
N THR A 136 -4.81 4.99 16.39
CA THR A 136 -4.86 6.17 17.27
C THR A 136 -6.05 6.11 18.22
N HIS A 137 -6.00 6.90 19.30
CA HIS A 137 -7.15 7.00 20.19
C HIS A 137 -8.27 7.83 19.55
N LYS A 138 -9.54 7.49 19.85
CA LYS A 138 -10.71 8.22 19.32
C LYS A 138 -10.69 9.73 19.63
N ASP A 139 -10.07 10.14 20.73
CA ASP A 139 -9.96 11.55 21.11
C ASP A 139 -8.78 12.27 20.42
N ASN A 140 -7.95 11.56 19.66
CA ASN A 140 -6.83 12.13 18.91
C ASN A 140 -7.26 12.63 17.52
N VAL A 141 -8.16 13.62 17.51
CA VAL A 141 -8.74 14.18 16.28
C VAL A 141 -7.66 14.75 15.35
N ILE A 142 -6.56 15.26 15.93
CA ILE A 142 -5.43 15.80 15.15
C ILE A 142 -4.80 14.68 14.31
N MET A 143 -4.52 13.53 14.93
CA MET A 143 -3.90 12.41 14.20
C MET A 143 -4.86 11.80 13.18
N GLN A 144 -6.14 11.63 13.52
CA GLN A 144 -7.15 11.17 12.58
C GLN A 144 -7.19 12.06 11.32
N HIS A 145 -7.27 13.38 11.50
CA HIS A 145 -7.25 14.32 10.39
C HIS A 145 -5.95 14.25 9.54
N ILE A 146 -4.80 14.03 10.18
CA ILE A 146 -3.54 13.83 9.48
C ILE A 146 -3.61 12.55 8.64
N LEU A 147 -4.11 11.44 9.21
CA LEU A 147 -4.23 10.16 8.51
C LEU A 147 -5.16 10.26 7.30
N ASP A 148 -6.33 10.88 7.46
CA ASP A 148 -7.28 11.11 6.36
C ASP A 148 -6.64 11.92 5.22
N LYS A 149 -5.95 13.00 5.55
CA LYS A 149 -5.24 13.83 4.56
C LYS A 149 -4.09 13.10 3.86
N GLN A 150 -3.48 12.13 4.53
CA GLN A 150 -2.39 11.32 3.96
C GLN A 150 -2.89 10.09 3.18
N GLY A 151 -4.20 9.93 3.02
CA GLY A 151 -4.81 8.87 2.23
C GLY A 151 -4.92 7.53 2.95
N PHE A 152 -4.87 7.53 4.29
CA PHE A 152 -5.24 6.36 5.07
C PHE A 152 -6.74 6.17 5.07
N THR A 153 -7.17 4.93 5.00
CA THR A 153 -8.58 4.54 5.16
C THR A 153 -8.80 4.10 6.60
N HIS A 154 -9.85 4.60 7.24
CA HIS A 154 -10.33 4.07 8.50
C HIS A 154 -10.91 2.68 8.27
N CYS A 155 -10.36 1.67 8.95
CA CYS A 155 -10.66 0.26 8.72
C CYS A 155 -11.56 -0.35 9.80
N GLY A 156 -11.74 0.32 10.94
CA GLY A 156 -12.48 -0.19 12.08
C GLY A 156 -11.74 0.04 13.39
N MET A 157 -11.89 -0.88 14.33
CA MET A 157 -11.27 -0.79 15.67
C MET A 157 -10.37 -1.99 15.97
N ILE A 158 -9.33 -1.74 16.75
CA ILE A 158 -8.50 -2.77 17.41
C ILE A 158 -8.49 -2.54 18.91
N TYR A 159 -8.05 -3.53 19.67
CA TYR A 159 -7.89 -3.44 21.11
C TYR A 159 -6.44 -3.70 21.49
N LEU A 160 -5.89 -2.81 22.32
CA LEU A 160 -4.57 -3.02 22.90
C LEU A 160 -4.61 -4.18 23.92
N ALA A 161 -3.44 -4.66 24.35
CA ALA A 161 -3.34 -5.75 25.33
C ALA A 161 -4.03 -5.46 26.67
N ASN A 162 -4.17 -4.19 27.04
CA ASN A 162 -4.89 -3.74 28.24
C ASN A 162 -6.41 -3.58 28.00
N GLY A 163 -6.92 -3.88 26.79
CA GLY A 163 -8.32 -3.76 26.42
C GLY A 163 -8.74 -2.37 25.91
N ASP A 164 -7.83 -1.39 25.82
CA ASP A 164 -8.16 -0.06 25.34
C ASP A 164 -8.47 -0.07 23.83
N PRO A 165 -9.60 0.51 23.40
CA PRO A 165 -9.94 0.61 21.99
C PRO A 165 -9.08 1.64 21.24
N ARG A 166 -8.80 1.36 19.98
CA ARG A 166 -8.11 2.25 19.05
C ARG A 166 -8.80 2.26 17.70
N GLU A 167 -8.91 3.43 17.12
CA GLU A 167 -9.30 3.59 15.71
C GLU A 167 -8.16 3.10 14.84
N ALA A 168 -8.44 2.15 13.97
CA ALA A 168 -7.47 1.45 13.12
C ALA A 168 -7.52 1.99 11.69
N TYR A 169 -6.36 2.29 11.15
CA TYR A 169 -6.20 2.85 9.80
C TYR A 169 -5.21 2.02 9.00
N GLN A 170 -5.46 1.91 7.70
CA GLN A 170 -4.51 1.32 6.75
C GLN A 170 -4.35 2.22 5.53
N MET A 171 -3.14 2.32 5.05
CA MET A 171 -2.83 2.86 3.74
C MET A 171 -2.11 1.78 2.93
N ASN A 172 -2.74 1.40 1.81
CA ASN A 172 -2.13 0.50 0.85
C ASN A 172 -2.09 1.19 -0.51
N ILE A 173 -0.86 1.51 -0.96
CA ILE A 173 -0.66 2.24 -2.23
C ILE A 173 -1.28 1.47 -3.40
N LYS A 174 -1.13 0.15 -3.42
CA LYS A 174 -1.69 -0.69 -4.50
C LYS A 174 -3.21 -0.63 -4.51
N VAL A 175 -3.86 -0.76 -3.35
CA VAL A 175 -5.32 -0.65 -3.21
C VAL A 175 -5.81 0.74 -3.62
N ASN A 176 -5.15 1.79 -3.16
CA ASN A 176 -5.51 3.17 -3.52
C ASN A 176 -5.41 3.42 -5.03
N LYS A 177 -4.39 2.89 -5.68
CA LYS A 177 -4.23 2.93 -7.14
C LYS A 177 -5.37 2.21 -7.86
N TYR A 178 -5.71 1.02 -7.42
CA TYR A 178 -6.84 0.28 -7.98
C TYR A 178 -8.18 0.97 -7.76
N GLN A 179 -8.41 1.55 -6.59
CA GLN A 179 -9.63 2.31 -6.32
C GLN A 179 -9.77 3.54 -7.24
N ALA A 180 -8.67 4.28 -7.43
CA ALA A 180 -8.63 5.41 -8.35
C ALA A 180 -8.90 4.95 -9.80
N LEU A 181 -8.25 3.86 -10.23
CA LEU A 181 -8.45 3.25 -11.55
C LEU A 181 -9.90 2.80 -11.77
N TYR A 182 -10.49 2.13 -10.78
CA TYR A 182 -11.89 1.68 -10.83
C TYR A 182 -12.86 2.87 -10.98
N ASN A 183 -12.67 3.92 -10.20
CA ASN A 183 -13.51 5.13 -10.28
C ASN A 183 -13.37 5.81 -11.65
N LEU A 184 -12.15 5.88 -12.18
CA LEU A 184 -11.88 6.43 -13.51
C LEU A 184 -12.55 5.58 -14.59
N ALA A 185 -12.41 4.25 -14.55
CA ALA A 185 -13.01 3.31 -15.49
C ALA A 185 -14.54 3.41 -15.49
N GLN A 186 -15.18 3.52 -14.31
CA GLN A 186 -16.61 3.74 -14.21
C GLN A 186 -17.09 5.02 -14.95
N CYS A 187 -16.29 6.10 -14.89
CA CYS A 187 -16.62 7.32 -15.60
C CYS A 187 -16.48 7.17 -17.12
N TYR A 188 -15.41 6.50 -17.57
CA TYR A 188 -15.12 6.33 -18.99
C TYR A 188 -16.06 5.36 -19.71
N PHE A 189 -16.46 4.27 -19.02
CA PHE A 189 -17.30 3.22 -19.63
C PHE A 189 -18.80 3.45 -19.47
N LYS A 190 -19.18 4.54 -18.76
CA LYS A 190 -20.59 4.89 -18.58
C LYS A 190 -21.25 5.25 -19.91
N GLY A 191 -22.11 4.36 -20.42
CA GLY A 191 -22.83 4.55 -21.68
C GLY A 191 -22.02 4.24 -22.92
N GLU A 192 -20.86 3.57 -22.77
CA GLU A 192 -20.07 3.04 -23.87
C GLU A 192 -20.23 1.51 -23.93
N ASP A 193 -20.83 1.00 -24.99
CA ASP A 193 -21.12 -0.44 -25.14
C ASP A 193 -20.12 -1.16 -26.06
N ASP A 194 -19.22 -0.42 -26.73
CA ASP A 194 -18.21 -1.03 -27.60
C ASP A 194 -17.10 -1.70 -26.78
N LEU A 195 -17.14 -3.02 -26.79
CA LEU A 195 -16.18 -3.84 -26.03
C LEU A 195 -14.73 -3.60 -26.47
N ILE A 196 -14.47 -3.30 -27.75
CA ILE A 196 -13.11 -3.06 -28.26
C ILE A 196 -12.59 -1.73 -27.74
N ALA A 197 -13.41 -0.68 -27.78
CA ALA A 197 -13.05 0.63 -27.22
C ALA A 197 -12.76 0.54 -25.71
N ASN A 198 -13.61 -0.17 -24.98
CA ASN A 198 -13.45 -0.38 -23.55
C ASN A 198 -12.19 -1.17 -23.21
N MET A 199 -11.89 -2.27 -23.91
CA MET A 199 -10.64 -3.03 -23.75
C MET A 199 -9.41 -2.17 -24.06
N ALA A 200 -9.46 -1.31 -25.10
CA ALA A 200 -8.35 -0.43 -25.47
C ALA A 200 -8.04 0.55 -24.34
N ASN A 201 -9.05 1.25 -23.86
CA ASN A 201 -8.91 2.21 -22.77
C ASN A 201 -8.46 1.53 -21.48
N LEU A 202 -9.05 0.39 -21.14
CA LEU A 202 -8.68 -0.32 -19.91
C LEU A 202 -7.23 -0.83 -19.94
N SER A 203 -6.76 -1.36 -21.08
CA SER A 203 -5.34 -1.74 -21.24
C SER A 203 -4.41 -0.55 -21.00
N ALA A 204 -4.75 0.61 -21.57
CA ALA A 204 -3.96 1.83 -21.40
C ALA A 204 -3.97 2.33 -19.95
N MET A 205 -5.14 2.36 -19.31
CA MET A 205 -5.30 2.81 -17.92
C MET A 205 -4.48 1.96 -16.95
N ILE A 206 -4.58 0.62 -17.04
CA ILE A 206 -3.83 -0.30 -16.18
C ILE A 206 -2.33 -0.12 -16.41
N HIS A 207 -1.89 -0.11 -17.67
CA HIS A 207 -0.48 0.03 -18.01
C HIS A 207 0.10 1.36 -17.54
N GLN A 208 -0.64 2.48 -17.67
CA GLN A 208 -0.21 3.80 -17.21
C GLN A 208 -0.08 3.87 -15.68
N GLU A 209 -1.00 3.24 -14.95
CA GLU A 209 -1.01 3.32 -13.49
C GLU A 209 0.06 2.43 -12.85
N PHE A 210 0.19 1.19 -13.33
CA PHE A 210 1.04 0.18 -12.67
C PHE A 210 2.38 -0.05 -13.36
N LYS A 211 2.54 0.35 -14.62
CA LYS A 211 3.76 0.15 -15.42
C LYS A 211 4.18 -1.31 -15.52
N PHE A 212 3.20 -2.22 -15.59
CA PHE A 212 3.46 -3.63 -15.84
C PHE A 212 4.16 -3.82 -17.20
N TRP A 213 4.95 -4.89 -17.32
CA TRP A 213 5.69 -5.21 -18.52
C TRP A 213 4.79 -5.35 -19.76
N TRP A 214 3.67 -6.08 -19.59
CA TRP A 214 2.65 -6.26 -20.60
C TRP A 214 1.26 -6.22 -19.98
N THR A 215 0.30 -5.64 -20.68
CA THR A 215 -1.09 -5.55 -20.25
C THR A 215 -1.98 -5.57 -21.48
N GLY A 216 -2.86 -6.56 -21.61
CA GLY A 216 -3.71 -6.61 -22.77
C GLY A 216 -4.77 -7.70 -22.75
N PHE A 217 -5.55 -7.74 -23.81
CA PHE A 217 -6.65 -8.67 -23.95
C PHE A 217 -6.42 -9.67 -25.05
N TYR A 218 -6.79 -10.92 -24.79
CA TYR A 218 -7.01 -11.93 -25.82
C TYR A 218 -8.50 -12.20 -25.94
N ARG A 219 -9.05 -12.06 -27.16
CA ARG A 219 -10.48 -12.26 -27.43
C ARG A 219 -10.77 -13.70 -27.81
N VAL A 220 -11.89 -14.24 -27.36
CA VAL A 220 -12.38 -15.56 -27.79
C VAL A 220 -12.91 -15.47 -29.20
N VAL A 221 -12.29 -16.21 -30.15
CA VAL A 221 -12.71 -16.32 -31.52
C VAL A 221 -12.71 -17.81 -31.94
N GLY A 222 -13.89 -18.41 -32.00
CA GLY A 222 -14.03 -19.85 -32.22
C GLY A 222 -13.42 -20.65 -31.07
N ASP A 223 -12.45 -21.50 -31.37
CA ASP A 223 -11.73 -22.37 -30.44
C ASP A 223 -10.37 -21.81 -29.99
N HIS A 224 -10.14 -20.53 -30.23
CA HIS A 224 -8.87 -19.87 -29.90
C HIS A 224 -9.08 -18.51 -29.22
N LEU A 225 -8.05 -18.15 -28.45
CA LEU A 225 -7.83 -16.77 -28.03
C LEU A 225 -6.98 -16.07 -29.09
N ILE A 226 -7.46 -14.95 -29.60
CA ILE A 226 -6.77 -14.11 -30.58
C ILE A 226 -6.32 -12.82 -29.90
N LEU A 227 -5.07 -12.44 -30.12
CA LEU A 227 -4.51 -11.19 -29.61
C LEU A 227 -5.41 -10.00 -29.94
N GLY A 228 -5.77 -9.25 -28.94
CA GLY A 228 -6.56 -8.03 -29.00
C GLY A 228 -5.73 -6.79 -28.77
N LEU A 229 -6.25 -5.90 -27.95
CA LEU A 229 -5.64 -4.61 -27.63
C LEU A 229 -4.71 -4.76 -26.44
N PHE A 230 -3.52 -4.20 -26.53
CA PHE A 230 -2.48 -4.33 -25.50
C PHE A 230 -1.54 -3.14 -25.45
N GLN A 231 -0.78 -3.08 -24.36
CA GLN A 231 0.35 -2.18 -24.10
C GLN A 231 1.56 -3.04 -23.72
N GLY A 232 2.71 -2.78 -24.33
CA GLY A 232 3.93 -3.54 -24.10
C GLY A 232 4.55 -4.08 -25.39
N PRO A 233 5.54 -5.00 -25.29
CA PRO A 233 6.17 -5.64 -26.45
C PRO A 233 5.21 -6.55 -27.22
N THR A 234 5.63 -7.01 -28.40
CA THR A 234 4.88 -7.98 -29.22
C THR A 234 4.64 -9.28 -28.46
N ALA A 235 3.47 -9.90 -28.72
CA ALA A 235 3.03 -11.11 -28.05
C ALA A 235 2.52 -12.18 -29.02
N CYS A 236 2.23 -13.38 -28.51
CA CYS A 236 1.67 -14.47 -29.29
C CYS A 236 0.34 -14.06 -29.91
N THR A 237 0.13 -14.28 -31.20
CA THR A 237 -1.10 -13.86 -31.91
C THR A 237 -2.29 -14.78 -31.66
N LYS A 238 -2.04 -16.05 -31.32
CA LYS A 238 -3.06 -17.08 -31.19
C LYS A 238 -2.72 -18.10 -30.10
N ILE A 239 -3.66 -18.38 -29.20
CA ILE A 239 -3.53 -19.34 -28.10
C ILE A 239 -4.71 -20.31 -28.15
N ALA A 240 -4.44 -21.61 -28.11
CA ALA A 240 -5.48 -22.63 -28.15
C ALA A 240 -6.17 -22.78 -26.78
N TYR A 241 -7.42 -23.23 -26.80
CA TYR A 241 -8.20 -23.53 -25.58
C TYR A 241 -7.45 -24.46 -24.63
N GLY A 242 -7.32 -24.06 -23.36
CA GLY A 242 -6.63 -24.82 -22.32
C GLY A 242 -5.09 -24.85 -22.42
N LYS A 243 -4.47 -24.03 -23.28
CA LYS A 243 -3.02 -23.95 -23.42
C LYS A 243 -2.46 -22.67 -22.79
N GLY A 244 -1.28 -22.78 -22.17
CA GLY A 244 -0.67 -21.70 -21.42
C GLY A 244 -1.55 -21.19 -20.27
N VAL A 245 -1.19 -20.06 -19.66
CA VAL A 245 -1.97 -19.44 -18.58
C VAL A 245 -3.29 -18.89 -19.11
N CYS A 246 -3.25 -18.12 -20.20
CA CYS A 246 -4.44 -17.52 -20.82
C CYS A 246 -5.48 -18.57 -21.22
N GLY A 247 -5.08 -19.63 -21.95
CA GLY A 247 -5.98 -20.70 -22.37
C GLY A 247 -6.51 -21.51 -21.18
N SER A 248 -5.72 -21.66 -20.13
CA SER A 248 -6.12 -22.33 -18.89
C SER A 248 -7.15 -21.51 -18.11
N ALA A 249 -6.98 -20.20 -18.00
CA ALA A 249 -7.94 -19.29 -17.37
C ALA A 249 -9.28 -19.31 -18.11
N TRP A 250 -9.23 -19.25 -19.45
CA TRP A 250 -10.43 -19.41 -20.27
C TRP A 250 -11.14 -20.74 -20.04
N LYS A 251 -10.38 -21.87 -19.99
CA LYS A 251 -10.97 -23.20 -19.80
C LYS A 251 -11.60 -23.37 -18.41
N ARG A 252 -10.96 -22.85 -17.35
CA ARG A 252 -11.43 -22.97 -15.97
C ARG A 252 -12.54 -21.97 -15.65
N GLY A 253 -12.59 -20.84 -16.36
CA GLY A 253 -13.52 -19.75 -16.06
C GLY A 253 -13.17 -18.99 -14.77
N GLU A 254 -11.89 -19.02 -14.37
CA GLU A 254 -11.42 -18.41 -13.13
C GLU A 254 -10.11 -17.65 -13.36
N THR A 255 -9.87 -16.65 -12.52
CA THR A 255 -8.60 -15.91 -12.50
C THR A 255 -7.46 -16.81 -12.08
N ILE A 256 -6.36 -16.79 -12.82
CA ILE A 256 -5.12 -17.52 -12.50
C ILE A 256 -4.03 -16.53 -12.16
N ILE A 257 -3.41 -16.71 -10.99
CA ILE A 257 -2.19 -16.00 -10.57
C ILE A 257 -1.02 -16.98 -10.67
N VAL A 258 0.03 -16.57 -11.39
CA VAL A 258 1.25 -17.35 -11.57
C VAL A 258 2.42 -16.58 -10.96
N PRO A 259 2.92 -16.98 -9.79
CA PRO A 259 4.04 -16.32 -9.13
C PRO A 259 5.36 -16.44 -9.89
N ASP A 260 5.58 -17.57 -10.57
CA ASP A 260 6.71 -17.83 -11.46
C ASP A 260 6.21 -18.55 -12.72
N VAL A 261 6.32 -17.89 -13.87
CA VAL A 261 5.85 -18.46 -15.14
C VAL A 261 6.63 -19.69 -15.59
N GLU A 262 7.89 -19.85 -15.15
CA GLU A 262 8.70 -21.02 -15.44
C GLU A 262 8.19 -22.28 -14.74
N GLU A 263 7.50 -22.11 -13.60
CA GLU A 263 6.92 -23.21 -12.84
C GLU A 263 5.50 -23.59 -13.33
N PHE A 264 4.89 -22.81 -14.22
CA PHE A 264 3.54 -23.11 -14.70
C PHE A 264 3.53 -24.19 -15.77
N PRO A 265 2.86 -25.35 -15.57
CA PRO A 265 2.86 -26.46 -16.50
C PRO A 265 2.30 -26.08 -17.88
N GLY A 266 3.13 -26.17 -18.92
CA GLY A 266 2.73 -25.83 -20.27
C GLY A 266 2.64 -24.34 -20.56
N HIS A 267 3.36 -23.52 -19.80
CA HIS A 267 3.52 -22.09 -20.06
C HIS A 267 3.96 -21.85 -21.52
N ILE A 268 3.38 -20.85 -22.14
CA ILE A 268 3.74 -20.39 -23.49
C ILE A 268 4.52 -19.09 -23.33
N ALA A 269 5.83 -19.15 -23.45
CA ALA A 269 6.71 -17.98 -23.34
C ALA A 269 6.48 -17.05 -24.54
N CYS A 270 5.65 -16.01 -24.39
CA CYS A 270 5.50 -14.95 -25.37
C CYS A 270 6.58 -13.87 -25.23
N SER A 271 7.24 -13.77 -24.07
CA SER A 271 8.37 -12.90 -23.77
C SER A 271 9.33 -13.60 -22.80
N SER A 272 10.64 -13.42 -23.00
CA SER A 272 11.67 -13.89 -22.06
C SER A 272 11.75 -13.10 -20.77
N GLU A 273 11.15 -11.92 -20.75
CA GLU A 273 11.22 -11.00 -19.61
C GLU A 273 10.07 -11.20 -18.61
N SER A 274 9.00 -11.89 -19.00
CA SER A 274 7.88 -12.20 -18.11
C SER A 274 8.31 -13.20 -17.04
N ARG A 275 8.16 -12.81 -15.77
CA ARG A 275 8.50 -13.64 -14.61
C ARG A 275 7.28 -14.07 -13.79
N SER A 276 6.24 -13.24 -13.76
CA SER A 276 4.95 -13.57 -13.15
C SER A 276 3.80 -13.05 -14.00
N GLU A 277 2.65 -13.70 -13.90
CA GLU A 277 1.49 -13.40 -14.74
C GLU A 277 0.19 -13.49 -13.94
N ILE A 278 -0.79 -12.65 -14.27
CA ILE A 278 -2.18 -12.80 -13.85
C ILE A 278 -3.08 -12.75 -15.08
N VAL A 279 -4.03 -13.69 -15.14
CA VAL A 279 -5.02 -13.76 -16.24
C VAL A 279 -6.42 -13.77 -15.64
N VAL A 280 -7.25 -12.82 -16.08
CA VAL A 280 -8.62 -12.61 -15.59
C VAL A 280 -9.62 -12.83 -16.73
N PRO A 281 -10.57 -13.77 -16.62
CA PRO A 281 -11.63 -13.95 -17.60
C PRO A 281 -12.58 -12.75 -17.64
N VAL A 282 -12.96 -12.33 -18.85
CA VAL A 282 -13.95 -11.29 -19.09
C VAL A 282 -15.27 -11.95 -19.48
N TRP A 283 -16.27 -11.80 -18.64
CA TRP A 283 -17.58 -12.38 -18.82
C TRP A 283 -18.57 -11.40 -19.41
N ARG A 284 -19.32 -11.82 -20.43
CA ARG A 284 -20.45 -11.07 -20.99
C ARG A 284 -21.57 -12.04 -21.36
N ASP A 285 -22.77 -11.77 -20.93
CA ASP A 285 -23.96 -12.60 -21.19
C ASP A 285 -23.77 -14.10 -20.82
N GLY A 286 -23.13 -14.35 -19.68
CA GLY A 286 -22.90 -15.70 -19.16
C GLY A 286 -21.84 -16.52 -19.88
N ARG A 287 -21.04 -15.91 -20.76
CA ARG A 287 -19.92 -16.55 -21.47
C ARG A 287 -18.65 -15.72 -21.40
N ILE A 288 -17.51 -16.37 -21.47
CA ILE A 288 -16.22 -15.69 -21.56
C ILE A 288 -16.02 -15.19 -23.00
N VAL A 289 -15.83 -13.88 -23.16
CA VAL A 289 -15.62 -13.22 -24.45
C VAL A 289 -14.17 -12.84 -24.69
N ALA A 290 -13.39 -12.70 -23.62
CA ALA A 290 -11.97 -12.39 -23.63
C ALA A 290 -11.30 -12.84 -22.34
N VAL A 291 -9.98 -12.74 -22.28
CA VAL A 291 -9.20 -12.72 -21.04
C VAL A 291 -8.32 -11.47 -21.01
N LEU A 292 -8.22 -10.83 -19.85
CA LEU A 292 -7.20 -9.82 -19.55
C LEU A 292 -5.98 -10.55 -19.06
N ALA A 293 -4.83 -10.38 -19.71
CA ALA A 293 -3.54 -10.90 -19.27
C ALA A 293 -2.61 -9.75 -18.88
N ILE A 294 -1.88 -9.91 -17.81
CA ILE A 294 -0.91 -8.91 -17.30
C ILE A 294 0.35 -9.64 -16.86
N ASP A 295 1.49 -9.24 -17.42
CA ASP A 295 2.81 -9.78 -17.14
C ASP A 295 3.69 -8.79 -16.38
N SER A 296 4.56 -9.31 -15.53
CA SER A 296 5.58 -8.56 -14.80
C SER A 296 6.96 -9.19 -14.93
N GLU A 297 8.01 -8.35 -15.00
CA GLU A 297 9.42 -8.74 -14.97
C GLU A 297 9.89 -9.24 -13.59
N LYS A 298 9.02 -9.19 -12.58
CA LYS A 298 9.32 -9.58 -11.20
C LYS A 298 8.54 -10.82 -10.82
N LEU A 299 9.16 -11.70 -10.04
CA LEU A 299 8.48 -12.83 -9.42
C LEU A 299 7.43 -12.35 -8.41
N GLY A 300 6.33 -13.10 -8.29
CA GLY A 300 5.33 -12.89 -7.25
C GLY A 300 4.69 -11.51 -7.21
N THR A 301 4.60 -10.81 -8.34
CA THR A 301 4.05 -9.45 -8.42
C THR A 301 2.56 -9.41 -8.07
N PHE A 302 1.82 -10.44 -8.49
CA PHE A 302 0.36 -10.48 -8.36
C PHE A 302 -0.07 -11.26 -7.12
N THR A 303 -1.11 -10.74 -6.46
CA THR A 303 -1.66 -11.26 -5.20
C THR A 303 -3.20 -11.31 -5.29
N GLU A 304 -3.87 -11.78 -4.24
CA GLU A 304 -5.32 -11.76 -4.16
C GLU A 304 -5.91 -10.34 -4.23
N THR A 305 -5.15 -9.33 -3.81
CA THR A 305 -5.53 -7.90 -3.99
C THR A 305 -5.68 -7.56 -5.46
N ASP A 306 -4.73 -8.02 -6.31
CA ASP A 306 -4.80 -7.80 -7.77
C ASP A 306 -5.98 -8.55 -8.38
N ARG A 307 -6.19 -9.81 -7.98
CA ARG A 307 -7.37 -10.60 -8.40
C ARG A 307 -8.66 -9.85 -8.11
N TYR A 308 -8.87 -9.48 -6.87
CA TYR A 308 -10.10 -8.81 -6.43
C TYR A 308 -10.41 -7.55 -7.26
N TRP A 309 -9.40 -6.68 -7.41
CA TRP A 309 -9.60 -5.43 -8.11
C TRP A 309 -9.74 -5.59 -9.63
N LEU A 310 -8.93 -6.44 -10.24
CA LEU A 310 -8.98 -6.66 -11.68
C LEU A 310 -10.29 -7.35 -12.09
N GLU A 311 -10.78 -8.34 -11.33
CA GLU A 311 -12.11 -8.93 -11.56
C GLU A 311 -13.22 -7.88 -11.46
N LYS A 312 -13.14 -6.99 -10.48
CA LYS A 312 -14.11 -5.90 -10.31
C LYS A 312 -14.05 -4.89 -11.47
N ILE A 313 -12.86 -4.59 -11.97
CA ILE A 313 -12.64 -3.63 -13.06
C ILE A 313 -13.08 -4.21 -14.41
N VAL A 314 -12.74 -5.47 -14.74
CA VAL A 314 -13.14 -6.07 -16.00
C VAL A 314 -14.66 -6.30 -16.12
N ASN A 315 -15.38 -6.33 -15.01
CA ASN A 315 -16.84 -6.38 -14.99
C ASN A 315 -17.52 -5.05 -15.38
N LEU A 316 -16.74 -3.98 -15.60
CA LEU A 316 -17.25 -2.71 -16.08
C LEU A 316 -17.37 -2.63 -17.60
N ILE A 317 -16.80 -3.60 -18.35
CA ILE A 317 -16.70 -3.60 -19.82
C ILE A 317 -17.50 -4.70 -20.49
#